data_5fa0490695e60db7db695179fc0d7f2c
#
_entry.id   5fa0490695e60db7db695179fc0d7f2c
#
_cell.length_a   1.000
_cell.length_b   1.000
_cell.length_c   1.000
_cell.angle_alpha   90.00
_cell.angle_beta   90.00
_cell.angle_gamma   90.00
#
_symmetry.space_group_name_H-M   'P 1'
#
loop_
_entity.id
_entity.type
_entity.pdbx_description
1 polymer ?
#
loop_
_entity_poly.entity_id
_entity_poly.type
_entity_poly.pdbx_seq_one_letter_code
_entity_poly.pdbx_strand_id
1 'polypeptide(L)'
;MNFATLLTQEQVERIHEASLEVLENVGLLVRFEKARDMFARHGCKVDSETNMVTFPRAVVEKYRKMVPSTFTFRGRDPKFDRTIPDDRPILVTGSSAPDIIDPLTGRERRARSDDIARIAHLVNELPSYDVFSVSTLADDAPEGQFTLARLYPALKYCMKPIRSTTKDMEDAQLILRLLYAIAGSEAAYMERPFVTHHYCPVVSPLTMDHLSTEAIMYFSEKGLPVYPSIVPNAGLTSPMSMAGTLAQGNAEFLSAAILMQMCREGTPTIYASLPTVADMRSGAYASGGIECGMLHMAFAQLAHFYNVPSGGYIGLTNSKLNDAQSGYETGMSVVAGLLGGADMFNTGGLIDALKTFDFAKAVIDDEVFTMLKRMKRGINFSEEDLALEVIAQVKPGGSFLMSPHTVKRMKTEAILTKLSDREARSIWEKKGASDTHARAMKRANDIFAKASTTVFSDEVEARIRAEYPDLIPGVLEMPK
;
A
#
# COMPACT_ATOMS: atom_id res chain seq x y z
N MET A 1 -6.55 -20.32 4.37
CA MET A 1 -7.83 -19.86 3.77
C MET A 1 -7.78 -20.15 2.29
N ASN A 2 -8.78 -20.77 1.71
CA ASN A 2 -8.87 -20.87 0.25
C ASN A 2 -9.33 -19.51 -0.28
N PHE A 3 -8.68 -19.00 -1.33
CA PHE A 3 -9.07 -17.74 -1.94
C PHE A 3 -10.36 -17.90 -2.75
N ALA A 4 -11.20 -16.88 -2.73
CA ALA A 4 -12.32 -16.77 -3.66
C ALA A 4 -11.79 -16.32 -5.03
N THR A 5 -12.37 -16.85 -6.09
CA THR A 5 -11.98 -16.56 -7.46
C THR A 5 -13.14 -15.93 -8.23
N LEU A 6 -12.85 -14.91 -9.02
CA LEU A 6 -13.81 -14.33 -9.98
C LEU A 6 -13.62 -14.90 -11.38
N LEU A 7 -12.41 -15.36 -11.67
CA LEU A 7 -12.02 -15.92 -12.96
C LEU A 7 -11.74 -17.40 -12.81
N THR A 8 -12.14 -18.20 -13.79
CA THR A 8 -11.67 -19.60 -13.90
C THR A 8 -10.20 -19.61 -14.30
N GLN A 9 -9.53 -20.75 -14.10
CA GLN A 9 -8.14 -20.91 -14.52
C GLN A 9 -7.97 -20.66 -16.03
N GLU A 10 -8.88 -21.16 -16.86
CA GLU A 10 -8.89 -20.91 -18.31
C GLU A 10 -9.02 -19.42 -18.63
N GLN A 11 -9.84 -18.66 -17.90
CA GLN A 11 -9.97 -17.23 -18.08
C GLN A 11 -8.70 -16.47 -17.69
N VAL A 12 -8.02 -16.87 -16.62
CA VAL A 12 -6.72 -16.31 -16.21
C VAL A 12 -5.68 -16.55 -17.30
N GLU A 13 -5.58 -17.77 -17.81
CA GLU A 13 -4.69 -18.12 -18.92
C GLU A 13 -5.02 -17.33 -20.18
N ARG A 14 -6.31 -17.17 -20.51
CA ARG A 14 -6.73 -16.37 -21.69
C ARG A 14 -6.38 -14.88 -21.55
N ILE A 15 -6.49 -14.30 -20.34
CA ILE A 15 -6.06 -12.93 -20.07
C ILE A 15 -4.53 -12.82 -20.22
N HIS A 16 -3.77 -13.77 -19.71
CA HIS A 16 -2.33 -13.82 -19.92
C HIS A 16 -1.98 -13.83 -21.42
N GLU A 17 -2.59 -14.72 -22.19
CA GLU A 17 -2.39 -14.80 -23.64
C GLU A 17 -2.75 -13.46 -24.33
N ALA A 18 -3.87 -12.84 -23.97
CA ALA A 18 -4.25 -11.54 -24.50
C ALA A 18 -3.22 -10.45 -24.17
N SER A 19 -2.63 -10.50 -22.96
CA SER A 19 -1.56 -9.57 -22.58
C SER A 19 -0.30 -9.77 -23.42
N LEU A 20 0.05 -11.03 -23.73
CA LEU A 20 1.17 -11.33 -24.64
C LEU A 20 0.87 -10.84 -26.07
N GLU A 21 -0.38 -11.00 -26.54
CA GLU A 21 -0.82 -10.46 -27.83
C GLU A 21 -0.70 -8.92 -27.89
N VAL A 22 -1.07 -8.22 -26.80
CA VAL A 22 -0.90 -6.77 -26.69
C VAL A 22 0.59 -6.39 -26.74
N LEU A 23 1.43 -7.07 -25.97
CA LEU A 23 2.88 -6.79 -25.92
C LEU A 23 3.58 -7.07 -27.25
N GLU A 24 3.17 -8.13 -27.96
CA GLU A 24 3.81 -8.56 -29.21
C GLU A 24 3.35 -7.73 -30.42
N ASN A 25 2.05 -7.41 -30.51
CA ASN A 25 1.44 -6.81 -31.69
C ASN A 25 1.17 -5.31 -31.57
N VAL A 26 0.93 -4.79 -30.38
CA VAL A 26 0.73 -3.37 -30.09
C VAL A 26 2.00 -2.76 -29.50
N GLY A 27 2.56 -3.38 -28.47
CA GLY A 27 3.74 -2.89 -27.75
C GLY A 27 3.45 -1.71 -26.82
N LEU A 28 4.52 -1.05 -26.39
CA LEU A 28 4.48 0.15 -25.56
C LEU A 28 5.23 1.30 -26.21
N LEU A 29 4.74 2.52 -26.02
CA LEU A 29 5.52 3.73 -26.23
C LEU A 29 6.50 3.89 -25.07
N VAL A 30 7.82 3.74 -25.32
CA VAL A 30 8.87 3.82 -24.28
C VAL A 30 9.63 5.12 -24.44
N ARG A 31 9.41 6.08 -23.57
CA ARG A 31 9.99 7.45 -23.69
C ARG A 31 11.45 7.53 -23.26
N PHE A 32 11.92 6.61 -22.40
CA PHE A 32 13.29 6.62 -21.91
C PHE A 32 14.22 5.82 -22.81
N GLU A 33 15.25 6.47 -23.39
CA GLU A 33 16.16 5.87 -24.35
C GLU A 33 16.92 4.66 -23.78
N LYS A 34 17.48 4.79 -22.59
CA LYS A 34 18.21 3.67 -21.95
C LYS A 34 17.34 2.44 -21.72
N ALA A 35 16.03 2.62 -21.49
CA ALA A 35 15.09 1.48 -21.40
C ALA A 35 14.90 0.84 -22.76
N ARG A 36 14.77 1.62 -23.85
CA ARG A 36 14.71 1.07 -25.22
C ARG A 36 15.97 0.27 -25.55
N ASP A 37 17.13 0.79 -25.22
CA ASP A 37 18.42 0.10 -25.40
C ASP A 37 18.48 -1.20 -24.57
N MET A 38 17.98 -1.19 -23.36
CA MET A 38 17.88 -2.38 -22.52
C MET A 38 16.98 -3.43 -23.16
N PHE A 39 15.79 -3.04 -23.61
CA PHE A 39 14.85 -3.92 -24.29
C PHE A 39 15.46 -4.49 -25.58
N ALA A 40 16.11 -3.67 -26.40
CA ALA A 40 16.75 -4.10 -27.64
C ALA A 40 17.85 -5.15 -27.38
N ARG A 41 18.73 -4.90 -26.42
CA ARG A 41 19.81 -5.84 -26.02
C ARG A 41 19.26 -7.18 -25.55
N HIS A 42 18.05 -7.21 -25.02
CA HIS A 42 17.41 -8.41 -24.50
C HIS A 42 16.37 -9.03 -25.46
N GLY A 43 16.37 -8.61 -26.72
CA GLY A 43 15.65 -9.26 -27.82
C GLY A 43 14.24 -8.71 -28.09
N CYS A 44 13.87 -7.57 -27.50
CA CYS A 44 12.68 -6.83 -27.91
C CYS A 44 12.95 -6.06 -29.22
N LYS A 45 11.89 -5.77 -29.97
CA LYS A 45 11.97 -4.98 -31.20
C LYS A 45 11.67 -3.52 -30.89
N VAL A 46 12.61 -2.66 -31.24
CA VAL A 46 12.52 -1.20 -31.00
C VAL A 46 12.40 -0.49 -32.34
N ASP A 47 11.39 0.32 -32.48
CA ASP A 47 11.26 1.30 -33.55
C ASP A 47 11.81 2.65 -33.06
N SER A 48 12.95 3.07 -33.58
CA SER A 48 13.63 4.29 -33.17
C SER A 48 12.95 5.57 -33.67
N GLU A 49 12.08 5.49 -34.69
CA GLU A 49 11.36 6.65 -35.21
C GLU A 49 10.16 6.98 -34.32
N THR A 50 9.45 5.97 -33.86
CA THR A 50 8.23 6.10 -33.04
C THR A 50 8.45 5.90 -31.56
N ASN A 51 9.62 5.40 -31.14
CA ASN A 51 9.90 4.95 -29.77
C ASN A 51 9.01 3.78 -29.29
N MET A 52 8.38 3.07 -30.21
CA MET A 52 7.59 1.90 -29.91
C MET A 52 8.49 0.69 -29.65
N VAL A 53 8.13 -0.09 -28.66
CA VAL A 53 8.79 -1.35 -28.32
C VAL A 53 7.75 -2.46 -28.34
N THR A 54 8.02 -3.52 -29.11
CA THR A 54 7.23 -4.75 -29.06
C THR A 54 8.06 -5.88 -28.45
N PHE A 55 7.37 -6.75 -27.73
CA PHE A 55 7.98 -7.75 -26.85
C PHE A 55 7.65 -9.15 -27.37
N PRO A 56 8.60 -9.88 -27.97
CA PRO A 56 8.37 -11.26 -28.36
C PRO A 56 7.96 -12.11 -27.15
N ARG A 57 6.97 -12.98 -27.32
CA ARG A 57 6.46 -13.86 -26.26
C ARG A 57 7.56 -14.58 -25.50
N ALA A 58 8.53 -15.14 -26.22
CA ALA A 58 9.64 -15.86 -25.61
C ALA A 58 10.50 -14.99 -24.66
N VAL A 59 10.63 -13.68 -24.95
CA VAL A 59 11.33 -12.73 -24.08
C VAL A 59 10.52 -12.49 -22.82
N VAL A 60 9.22 -12.21 -22.94
CA VAL A 60 8.34 -12.01 -21.78
C VAL A 60 8.35 -13.24 -20.89
N GLU A 61 8.14 -14.43 -21.47
CA GLU A 61 8.12 -15.70 -20.75
C GLU A 61 9.44 -16.05 -20.06
N LYS A 62 10.57 -15.66 -20.66
CA LYS A 62 11.89 -15.84 -20.05
C LYS A 62 12.04 -15.00 -18.80
N TYR A 63 11.82 -13.69 -18.89
CA TYR A 63 12.13 -12.76 -17.80
C TYR A 63 11.09 -12.77 -16.69
N ARG A 64 9.79 -12.99 -16.97
CA ARG A 64 8.79 -13.09 -15.91
C ARG A 64 9.04 -14.22 -14.92
N LYS A 65 9.66 -15.32 -15.38
CA LYS A 65 10.01 -16.48 -14.54
C LYS A 65 11.18 -16.22 -13.59
N MET A 66 11.93 -15.13 -13.79
CA MET A 66 13.03 -14.72 -12.93
C MET A 66 12.56 -13.92 -11.72
N VAL A 67 11.31 -13.45 -11.72
CA VAL A 67 10.73 -12.67 -10.61
C VAL A 67 10.63 -13.56 -9.37
N PRO A 68 11.23 -13.16 -8.24
CA PRO A 68 11.09 -13.90 -6.98
C PRO A 68 9.65 -13.96 -6.47
N SER A 69 9.30 -15.07 -5.81
CA SER A 69 7.97 -15.29 -5.23
C SER A 69 7.73 -14.53 -3.92
N THR A 70 8.72 -13.79 -3.42
CA THR A 70 8.62 -13.06 -2.15
C THR A 70 9.16 -11.64 -2.29
N PHE A 71 8.62 -10.75 -1.45
CA PHE A 71 9.11 -9.39 -1.29
C PHE A 71 9.22 -9.05 0.20
N THR A 72 10.33 -8.41 0.61
CA THR A 72 10.56 -8.06 2.02
C THR A 72 10.59 -6.55 2.20
N PHE A 73 9.70 -6.05 3.04
CA PHE A 73 9.76 -4.70 3.60
C PHE A 73 10.58 -4.72 4.89
N ARG A 74 11.61 -3.89 4.98
CA ARG A 74 12.47 -3.77 6.16
C ARG A 74 12.24 -2.46 6.87
N GLY A 75 12.05 -2.53 8.19
CA GLY A 75 11.98 -1.37 9.06
C GLY A 75 13.35 -0.95 9.58
N ARG A 76 13.45 0.22 10.20
CA ARG A 76 14.67 0.61 10.95
C ARG A 76 14.94 -0.33 12.13
N ASP A 77 13.89 -0.88 12.73
CA ASP A 77 13.99 -1.95 13.73
C ASP A 77 13.54 -3.27 13.07
N PRO A 78 14.39 -4.33 13.11
CA PRO A 78 14.10 -5.64 12.52
C PRO A 78 12.79 -6.29 12.95
N LYS A 79 12.28 -5.97 14.14
CA LYS A 79 10.99 -6.52 14.61
C LYS A 79 9.79 -6.11 13.75
N PHE A 80 9.95 -5.06 12.93
CA PHE A 80 8.92 -4.59 12.03
C PHE A 80 9.06 -5.13 10.60
N ASP A 81 10.05 -5.99 10.34
CA ASP A 81 10.22 -6.57 9.01
C ASP A 81 9.01 -7.43 8.62
N ARG A 82 8.62 -7.33 7.36
CA ARG A 82 7.52 -8.10 6.81
C ARG A 82 7.90 -8.63 5.43
N THR A 83 7.83 -9.94 5.29
CA THR A 83 7.98 -10.62 4.00
C THR A 83 6.61 -11.09 3.53
N ILE A 84 6.26 -10.84 2.28
CA ILE A 84 5.02 -11.26 1.65
C ILE A 84 5.31 -12.24 0.50
N PRO A 85 4.43 -13.22 0.20
CA PRO A 85 3.17 -13.54 0.92
C PRO A 85 3.38 -13.97 2.37
N ASP A 86 2.42 -13.64 3.24
CA ASP A 86 2.39 -13.98 4.66
C ASP A 86 0.97 -14.45 5.04
N ASP A 87 0.83 -15.07 6.19
CA ASP A 87 -0.45 -15.44 6.78
C ASP A 87 -1.28 -14.22 7.22
N ARG A 88 -0.66 -13.05 7.30
CA ARG A 88 -1.29 -11.77 7.66
C ARG A 88 -1.09 -10.75 6.53
N PRO A 89 -2.18 -10.26 5.92
CA PRO A 89 -2.07 -9.17 4.94
C PRO A 89 -1.45 -7.94 5.58
N ILE A 90 -0.66 -7.19 4.83
CA ILE A 90 -0.03 -5.97 5.33
C ILE A 90 -0.87 -4.73 5.00
N LEU A 91 -1.01 -3.85 5.98
CA LEU A 91 -1.61 -2.53 5.80
C LEU A 91 -0.52 -1.49 5.57
N VAL A 92 -0.67 -0.76 4.49
CA VAL A 92 0.17 0.39 4.13
C VAL A 92 -0.69 1.64 4.14
N THR A 93 -0.19 2.77 4.63
CA THR A 93 -0.89 4.05 4.47
C THR A 93 -1.02 4.39 2.98
N GLY A 94 -2.05 5.14 2.63
CA GLY A 94 -2.08 5.80 1.33
C GLY A 94 -0.93 6.80 1.18
N SER A 95 -0.67 7.30 -0.03
CA SER A 95 0.50 8.14 -0.28
C SER A 95 0.20 9.38 -1.11
N SER A 96 1.02 10.41 -0.84
CA SER A 96 1.15 11.60 -1.66
C SER A 96 -0.11 12.45 -1.80
N ALA A 97 -1.03 12.39 -0.82
CA ALA A 97 -2.16 13.30 -0.74
C ALA A 97 -1.67 14.76 -0.64
N PRO A 98 -2.18 15.67 -1.47
CA PRO A 98 -1.80 17.08 -1.38
C PRO A 98 -2.38 17.77 -0.15
N ASP A 99 -3.49 17.24 0.37
CA ASP A 99 -4.28 17.90 1.40
C ASP A 99 -4.48 17.01 2.63
N ILE A 100 -4.88 17.62 3.72
CA ILE A 100 -5.20 16.98 4.99
C ILE A 100 -6.44 17.63 5.60
N ILE A 101 -7.25 16.85 6.32
CA ILE A 101 -8.25 17.43 7.21
C ILE A 101 -7.54 17.96 8.45
N ASP A 102 -7.57 19.25 8.62
CA ASP A 102 -6.98 19.91 9.78
C ASP A 102 -7.66 19.42 11.08
N PRO A 103 -6.90 18.83 12.01
CA PRO A 103 -7.48 18.19 13.19
C PRO A 103 -8.13 19.15 14.20
N LEU A 104 -7.86 20.46 14.09
CA LEU A 104 -8.46 21.48 14.98
C LEU A 104 -9.74 22.05 14.38
N THR A 105 -9.73 22.33 13.07
CA THR A 105 -10.84 23.05 12.41
C THR A 105 -11.82 22.10 11.70
N GLY A 106 -11.41 20.84 11.43
CA GLY A 106 -12.14 19.89 10.61
C GLY A 106 -12.24 20.28 9.13
N ARG A 107 -11.47 21.27 8.67
CA ARG A 107 -11.45 21.75 7.28
C ARG A 107 -10.24 21.23 6.54
N GLU A 108 -10.41 21.06 5.24
CA GLU A 108 -9.31 20.69 4.34
C GLU A 108 -8.32 21.87 4.19
N ARG A 109 -7.04 21.54 4.18
CA ARG A 109 -5.93 22.44 3.87
C ARG A 109 -4.74 21.67 3.28
N ARG A 110 -3.81 22.40 2.68
CA ARG A 110 -2.53 21.83 2.25
C ARG A 110 -1.78 21.17 3.42
N ALA A 111 -1.20 20.01 3.15
CA ALA A 111 -0.39 19.30 4.11
C ALA A 111 1.02 19.91 4.24
N ARG A 112 1.62 19.78 5.43
CA ARG A 112 2.94 20.32 5.78
C ARG A 112 3.84 19.26 6.39
N SER A 113 5.10 19.56 6.55
CA SER A 113 6.10 18.67 7.19
C SER A 113 5.70 18.22 8.59
N ASP A 114 5.05 19.09 9.38
CA ASP A 114 4.51 18.76 10.69
C ASP A 114 3.42 17.69 10.64
N ASP A 115 2.59 17.72 9.60
CA ASP A 115 1.54 16.72 9.42
C ASP A 115 2.18 15.35 9.13
N ILE A 116 3.24 15.31 8.33
CA ILE A 116 3.99 14.07 8.06
C ILE A 116 4.59 13.50 9.34
N ALA A 117 5.16 14.36 10.20
CA ALA A 117 5.69 13.94 11.49
C ALA A 117 4.60 13.31 12.37
N ARG A 118 3.43 13.95 12.47
CA ARG A 118 2.28 13.44 13.23
C ARG A 118 1.73 12.14 12.65
N ILE A 119 1.61 12.05 11.33
CA ILE A 119 1.18 10.82 10.64
C ILE A 119 2.17 9.70 10.92
N ALA A 120 3.48 9.96 10.79
CA ALA A 120 4.52 8.98 11.06
C ALA A 120 4.45 8.44 12.50
N HIS A 121 4.30 9.34 13.48
CA HIS A 121 4.13 8.97 14.89
C HIS A 121 2.82 8.16 15.10
N LEU A 122 1.71 8.61 14.55
CA LEU A 122 0.44 7.89 14.63
C LEU A 122 0.55 6.47 14.07
N VAL A 123 1.11 6.32 12.88
CA VAL A 123 1.28 5.03 12.20
C VAL A 123 2.24 4.11 12.99
N ASN A 124 3.28 4.68 13.60
CA ASN A 124 4.18 3.91 14.45
C ASN A 124 3.45 3.26 15.63
N GLU A 125 2.49 3.97 16.24
CA GLU A 125 1.74 3.52 17.41
C GLU A 125 0.49 2.68 17.08
N LEU A 126 -0.01 2.74 15.84
CA LEU A 126 -1.17 1.94 15.42
C LEU A 126 -0.74 0.54 15.01
N PRO A 127 -1.24 -0.53 15.68
CA PRO A 127 -0.67 -1.88 15.56
C PRO A 127 -0.96 -2.58 14.24
N SER A 128 -2.00 -2.19 13.51
CA SER A 128 -2.35 -2.85 12.25
C SER A 128 -1.55 -2.35 11.05
N TYR A 129 -0.98 -1.15 11.13
CA TYR A 129 -0.08 -0.66 10.08
C TYR A 129 1.25 -1.40 10.11
N ASP A 130 1.63 -1.93 8.96
CA ASP A 130 2.88 -2.67 8.78
C ASP A 130 3.93 -1.83 8.02
N VAL A 131 3.50 -0.95 7.10
CA VAL A 131 4.37 -0.09 6.29
C VAL A 131 3.82 1.34 6.29
N PHE A 132 4.68 2.31 6.49
CA PHE A 132 4.35 3.72 6.33
C PHE A 132 4.76 4.20 4.93
N SER A 133 3.80 4.41 4.06
CA SER A 133 4.00 5.21 2.87
C SER A 133 3.86 6.67 3.22
N VAL A 134 4.82 7.53 2.80
CA VAL A 134 4.75 8.95 3.14
C VAL A 134 3.46 9.55 2.58
N SER A 135 2.48 9.74 3.47
CA SER A 135 1.06 9.86 3.11
C SER A 135 0.71 11.17 2.45
N THR A 136 1.45 12.26 2.75
CA THR A 136 1.12 13.58 2.24
C THR A 136 2.32 14.23 1.54
N LEU A 137 2.01 15.27 0.77
CA LEU A 137 3.02 16.23 0.30
C LEU A 137 3.43 17.15 1.47
N ALA A 138 4.45 17.99 1.27
CA ALA A 138 4.91 19.00 2.21
C ALA A 138 4.93 20.34 1.49
N ASP A 139 3.87 21.13 1.65
CA ASP A 139 3.69 22.42 0.96
C ASP A 139 4.66 23.50 1.48
N ASP A 140 5.23 23.26 2.66
CA ASP A 140 6.26 24.07 3.32
C ASP A 140 7.69 23.61 3.04
N ALA A 141 7.88 22.67 2.09
CA ALA A 141 9.21 22.16 1.77
C ALA A 141 10.09 23.29 1.19
N PRO A 142 11.35 23.43 1.64
CA PRO A 142 12.31 24.33 1.02
C PRO A 142 12.53 23.97 -0.46
N GLU A 143 12.88 24.99 -1.26
CA GLU A 143 13.21 24.78 -2.68
C GLU A 143 14.35 23.76 -2.82
N GLY A 144 14.18 22.81 -3.75
CA GLY A 144 15.13 21.73 -3.98
C GLY A 144 15.13 20.61 -2.92
N GLN A 145 14.33 20.70 -1.86
CA GLN A 145 14.32 19.71 -0.76
C GLN A 145 12.98 18.98 -0.60
N PHE A 146 12.12 18.99 -1.61
CA PHE A 146 10.76 18.48 -1.51
C PHE A 146 10.68 17.03 -0.98
N THR A 147 11.46 16.12 -1.52
CA THR A 147 11.42 14.72 -1.10
C THR A 147 12.13 14.51 0.24
N LEU A 148 13.21 15.25 0.52
CA LEU A 148 13.87 15.25 1.83
C LEU A 148 12.94 15.73 2.94
N ALA A 149 12.20 16.82 2.71
CA ALA A 149 11.23 17.39 3.66
C ALA A 149 10.07 16.42 3.98
N ARG A 150 9.79 15.48 3.08
CA ARG A 150 8.81 14.41 3.29
C ARG A 150 9.42 13.20 4.00
N LEU A 151 10.60 12.77 3.56
CA LEU A 151 11.20 11.52 4.02
C LEU A 151 11.83 11.65 5.41
N TYR A 152 12.43 12.78 5.72
CA TYR A 152 13.11 12.98 7.00
C TYR A 152 12.17 12.89 8.21
N PRO A 153 11.05 13.64 8.30
CA PRO A 153 10.10 13.47 9.39
C PRO A 153 9.47 12.08 9.42
N ALA A 154 9.24 11.46 8.26
CA ALA A 154 8.74 10.09 8.19
C ALA A 154 9.69 9.10 8.87
N LEU A 155 10.97 9.17 8.54
CA LEU A 155 12.02 8.32 9.14
C LEU A 155 12.27 8.65 10.61
N LYS A 156 12.20 9.92 10.99
CA LYS A 156 12.43 10.35 12.37
C LYS A 156 11.40 9.79 13.33
N TYR A 157 10.13 9.74 12.94
CA TYR A 157 9.03 9.41 13.83
C TYR A 157 8.37 8.04 13.56
N CYS A 158 8.95 7.21 12.66
CA CYS A 158 8.45 5.85 12.41
C CYS A 158 9.60 4.85 12.28
N MET A 159 9.51 3.73 13.01
CA MET A 159 10.49 2.62 12.97
C MET A 159 10.09 1.53 11.98
N LYS A 160 8.82 1.52 11.55
CA LYS A 160 8.30 0.57 10.58
C LYS A 160 8.93 0.79 9.20
N PRO A 161 8.82 -0.17 8.28
CA PRO A 161 9.22 0.02 6.88
C PRO A 161 8.62 1.30 6.30
N ILE A 162 9.45 2.07 5.60
CA ILE A 162 9.00 3.27 4.90
C ILE A 162 8.90 2.97 3.40
N ARG A 163 7.81 3.43 2.77
CA ARG A 163 7.68 3.47 1.32
C ARG A 163 7.75 4.91 0.83
N SER A 164 8.63 5.15 -0.13
CA SER A 164 8.85 6.48 -0.69
C SER A 164 8.90 6.44 -2.23
N THR A 165 8.89 7.61 -2.82
CA THR A 165 9.11 7.85 -4.24
C THR A 165 10.04 9.05 -4.38
N THR A 166 10.67 9.22 -5.52
CA THR A 166 11.51 10.37 -5.85
C THR A 166 10.95 11.10 -7.05
N LYS A 167 11.24 12.37 -7.17
CA LYS A 167 10.81 13.20 -8.28
C LYS A 167 11.60 12.90 -9.55
N ASP A 168 12.92 12.80 -9.41
CA ASP A 168 13.92 12.59 -10.48
C ASP A 168 15.17 11.90 -9.93
N MET A 169 16.22 11.77 -10.73
CA MET A 169 17.45 11.11 -10.34
C MET A 169 18.33 11.93 -9.38
N GLU A 170 18.28 13.25 -9.45
CA GLU A 170 18.97 14.11 -8.50
C GLU A 170 18.38 13.92 -7.10
N ASP A 171 17.07 13.92 -7.01
CA ASP A 171 16.31 13.66 -5.80
C ASP A 171 16.56 12.23 -5.26
N ALA A 172 16.69 11.23 -6.15
CA ALA A 172 17.05 9.87 -5.76
C ALA A 172 18.44 9.80 -5.10
N GLN A 173 19.42 10.52 -5.62
CA GLN A 173 20.76 10.60 -5.04
C GLN A 173 20.76 11.34 -3.70
N LEU A 174 19.99 12.44 -3.59
CA LEU A 174 19.82 13.17 -2.34
C LEU A 174 19.25 12.28 -1.23
N ILE A 175 18.19 11.54 -1.55
CA ILE A 175 17.58 10.60 -0.61
C ILE A 175 18.57 9.53 -0.16
N LEU A 176 19.31 8.91 -1.08
CA LEU A 176 20.26 7.86 -0.73
C LEU A 176 21.32 8.37 0.23
N ARG A 177 21.83 9.60 0.05
CA ARG A 177 22.79 10.21 0.99
C ARG A 177 22.19 10.38 2.38
N LEU A 178 20.92 10.85 2.48
CA LEU A 178 20.21 10.91 3.76
C LEU A 178 20.10 9.52 4.41
N LEU A 179 19.76 8.50 3.62
CA LEU A 179 19.62 7.13 4.13
C LEU A 179 20.96 6.55 4.59
N TYR A 180 22.04 6.86 3.90
CA TYR A 180 23.41 6.49 4.31
C TYR A 180 23.83 7.19 5.62
N ALA A 181 23.49 8.48 5.78
CA ALA A 181 23.75 9.21 7.03
C ALA A 181 22.96 8.60 8.20
N ILE A 182 21.71 8.18 7.99
CA ILE A 182 20.91 7.52 9.01
C ILE A 182 21.46 6.13 9.35
N ALA A 183 21.83 5.33 8.35
CA ALA A 183 22.38 3.99 8.55
C ALA A 183 23.80 3.98 9.10
N GLY A 184 24.53 5.10 9.00
CA GLY A 184 25.93 5.26 9.40
C GLY A 184 26.93 5.14 8.24
N SER A 185 26.57 4.46 7.17
CA SER A 185 27.34 4.36 5.93
C SER A 185 26.51 3.83 4.77
N GLU A 186 26.99 3.96 3.53
CA GLU A 186 26.42 3.30 2.36
C GLU A 186 26.39 1.79 2.54
N ALA A 187 27.49 1.18 2.97
CA ALA A 187 27.57 -0.27 3.17
C ALA A 187 26.51 -0.79 4.16
N ALA A 188 26.33 -0.11 5.29
CA ALA A 188 25.33 -0.47 6.29
C ALA A 188 23.89 -0.35 5.73
N TYR A 189 23.61 0.68 4.93
CA TYR A 189 22.32 0.81 4.28
C TYR A 189 22.09 -0.27 3.22
N MET A 190 23.09 -0.57 2.39
CA MET A 190 22.98 -1.59 1.35
C MET A 190 22.79 -3.00 1.92
N GLU A 191 23.36 -3.29 3.08
CA GLU A 191 23.12 -4.56 3.80
C GLU A 191 21.66 -4.67 4.28
N ARG A 192 21.08 -3.54 4.74
CA ARG A 192 19.73 -3.50 5.30
C ARG A 192 18.95 -2.25 4.84
N PRO A 193 18.50 -2.19 3.59
CA PRO A 193 17.72 -1.06 3.11
C PRO A 193 16.33 -1.03 3.74
N PHE A 194 16.04 0.00 4.55
CA PHE A 194 14.80 0.18 5.30
C PHE A 194 13.79 1.12 4.62
N VAL A 195 14.07 1.56 3.41
CA VAL A 195 13.14 2.29 2.54
C VAL A 195 12.90 1.50 1.28
N THR A 196 11.63 1.27 0.95
CA THR A 196 11.19 0.68 -0.30
C THR A 196 10.78 1.79 -1.25
N HIS A 197 11.24 1.72 -2.50
CA HIS A 197 10.88 2.67 -3.53
C HIS A 197 9.69 2.17 -4.35
N HIS A 198 8.82 3.08 -4.79
CA HIS A 198 7.62 2.75 -5.51
C HIS A 198 7.37 3.75 -6.64
N TYR A 199 7.09 3.24 -7.83
CA TYR A 199 6.86 4.06 -9.02
C TYR A 199 5.73 3.51 -9.87
N CYS A 200 5.18 4.36 -10.74
CA CYS A 200 4.24 3.99 -11.79
C CYS A 200 4.93 4.20 -13.16
N PRO A 201 5.84 3.29 -13.57
CA PRO A 201 6.63 3.51 -14.78
C PRO A 201 5.79 3.46 -16.06
N VAL A 202 4.63 2.79 -16.02
CA VAL A 202 3.71 2.74 -17.14
C VAL A 202 2.48 3.60 -16.84
N VAL A 203 2.35 4.68 -17.58
CA VAL A 203 1.16 5.52 -17.62
C VAL A 203 0.20 4.88 -18.62
N SER A 204 -0.95 4.44 -18.13
CA SER A 204 -1.98 3.83 -18.99
C SER A 204 -2.58 4.87 -19.95
N PRO A 205 -2.78 4.57 -21.23
CA PRO A 205 -2.54 3.27 -21.84
C PRO A 205 -1.08 3.10 -22.35
N LEU A 206 -0.45 2.00 -22.01
CA LEU A 206 0.73 1.43 -22.66
C LEU A 206 1.89 2.43 -22.91
N THR A 207 2.08 3.42 -22.05
CA THR A 207 3.14 4.42 -22.19
C THR A 207 4.11 4.35 -21.01
N MET A 208 5.33 3.92 -21.26
CA MET A 208 6.40 3.92 -20.27
C MET A 208 7.06 5.30 -20.22
N ASP A 209 6.88 6.03 -19.12
CA ASP A 209 7.40 7.39 -18.96
C ASP A 209 8.92 7.42 -18.76
N HIS A 210 9.52 8.60 -18.77
CA HIS A 210 10.97 8.72 -18.60
C HIS A 210 11.36 8.61 -17.11
N LEU A 211 10.81 9.46 -16.27
CA LEU A 211 11.31 9.66 -14.88
C LEU A 211 11.12 8.43 -14.00
N SER A 212 9.90 7.87 -13.99
CA SER A 212 9.61 6.67 -13.19
C SER A 212 10.33 5.44 -13.73
N THR A 213 10.53 5.35 -15.04
CA THR A 213 11.29 4.27 -15.68
C THR A 213 12.76 4.36 -15.34
N GLU A 214 13.37 5.54 -15.42
CA GLU A 214 14.76 5.76 -15.01
C GLU A 214 14.97 5.39 -13.55
N ALA A 215 14.07 5.81 -12.67
CA ALA A 215 14.14 5.52 -11.25
C ALA A 215 14.04 4.02 -10.96
N ILE A 216 13.08 3.32 -11.58
CA ILE A 216 12.90 1.87 -11.32
C ILE A 216 14.11 1.07 -11.84
N MET A 217 14.69 1.46 -12.98
CA MET A 217 15.93 0.87 -13.48
C MET A 217 17.09 1.10 -12.50
N TYR A 218 17.29 2.33 -12.05
CA TYR A 218 18.36 2.71 -11.13
C TYR A 218 18.33 1.94 -9.81
N PHE A 219 17.16 1.86 -9.17
CA PHE A 219 17.03 1.13 -7.91
C PHE A 219 17.15 -0.39 -8.12
N SER A 220 16.67 -0.91 -9.25
CA SER A 220 16.84 -2.33 -9.61
C SER A 220 18.31 -2.68 -9.81
N GLU A 221 19.07 -1.88 -10.58
CA GLU A 221 20.50 -2.07 -10.83
C GLU A 221 21.30 -2.05 -9.51
N LYS A 222 20.95 -1.17 -8.59
CA LYS A 222 21.55 -1.12 -7.24
C LYS A 222 21.14 -2.27 -6.33
N GLY A 223 20.11 -3.05 -6.68
CA GLY A 223 19.55 -4.11 -5.82
C GLY A 223 18.81 -3.58 -4.60
N LEU A 224 18.32 -2.35 -4.68
CA LEU A 224 17.48 -1.75 -3.66
C LEU A 224 16.02 -2.15 -3.83
N PRO A 225 15.23 -2.27 -2.73
CA PRO A 225 13.85 -2.69 -2.82
C PRO A 225 13.00 -1.65 -3.57
N VAL A 226 12.45 -2.07 -4.70
CA VAL A 226 11.61 -1.24 -5.57
C VAL A 226 10.53 -2.10 -6.21
N TYR A 227 9.35 -1.53 -6.45
CA TYR A 227 8.29 -2.20 -7.20
C TYR A 227 7.44 -1.21 -8.01
N PRO A 228 6.89 -1.66 -9.18
CA PRO A 228 5.99 -0.87 -9.99
C PRO A 228 4.55 -0.97 -9.51
N SER A 229 3.73 0.03 -9.83
CA SER A 229 2.28 -0.08 -9.85
C SER A 229 1.73 0.28 -11.23
N ILE A 230 0.65 -0.38 -11.60
CA ILE A 230 -0.14 -0.07 -12.80
C ILE A 230 -1.45 0.61 -12.42
N VAL A 231 -1.93 1.52 -13.26
CA VAL A 231 -3.08 2.39 -12.94
C VAL A 231 -4.09 2.41 -14.10
N PRO A 232 -4.61 1.27 -14.56
CA PRO A 232 -5.60 1.25 -15.64
C PRO A 232 -6.95 1.76 -15.11
N ASN A 233 -7.57 2.69 -15.85
CA ASN A 233 -8.89 3.22 -15.54
C ASN A 233 -9.86 2.84 -16.67
N ALA A 234 -10.72 1.88 -16.39
CA ALA A 234 -11.70 1.39 -17.36
C ALA A 234 -12.63 2.50 -17.86
N GLY A 235 -12.70 2.65 -19.16
CA GLY A 235 -13.47 3.69 -19.83
C GLY A 235 -12.72 4.98 -20.11
N LEU A 236 -11.52 5.20 -19.54
CA LEU A 236 -10.68 6.36 -19.83
C LEU A 236 -9.29 5.97 -20.35
N THR A 237 -8.54 5.19 -19.59
CA THR A 237 -7.15 4.80 -19.95
C THR A 237 -6.99 3.31 -20.18
N SER A 238 -8.08 2.56 -20.13
CA SER A 238 -8.19 1.17 -20.53
C SER A 238 -9.58 0.89 -21.07
N PRO A 239 -9.80 -0.26 -21.75
CA PRO A 239 -11.14 -0.62 -22.23
C PRO A 239 -12.18 -0.60 -21.12
N MET A 240 -13.41 -0.21 -21.42
CA MET A 240 -14.50 -0.21 -20.43
C MET A 240 -14.82 -1.62 -19.90
N SER A 241 -14.57 -2.66 -20.68
CA SER A 241 -14.72 -4.05 -20.23
C SER A 241 -13.63 -4.41 -19.22
N MET A 242 -14.00 -4.98 -18.09
CA MET A 242 -13.04 -5.39 -17.07
C MET A 242 -12.01 -6.40 -17.60
N ALA A 243 -12.42 -7.35 -18.44
CA ALA A 243 -11.49 -8.29 -19.07
C ALA A 243 -10.45 -7.58 -19.96
N GLY A 244 -10.84 -6.54 -20.70
CA GLY A 244 -9.91 -5.71 -21.48
C GLY A 244 -8.97 -4.90 -20.57
N THR A 245 -9.49 -4.33 -19.49
CA THR A 245 -8.69 -3.65 -18.46
C THR A 245 -7.66 -4.59 -17.81
N LEU A 246 -8.07 -5.82 -17.52
CA LEU A 246 -7.15 -6.84 -16.99
C LEU A 246 -6.05 -7.21 -17.98
N ALA A 247 -6.40 -7.42 -19.26
CA ALA A 247 -5.42 -7.77 -20.29
C ALA A 247 -4.40 -6.64 -20.52
N GLN A 248 -4.85 -5.38 -20.63
CA GLN A 248 -3.97 -4.23 -20.78
C GLN A 248 -3.12 -4.01 -19.52
N GLY A 249 -3.73 -3.95 -18.33
CA GLY A 249 -3.01 -3.74 -17.08
C GLY A 249 -1.99 -4.84 -16.81
N ASN A 250 -2.31 -6.09 -17.16
CA ASN A 250 -1.35 -7.18 -17.05
C ASN A 250 -0.17 -7.02 -18.03
N ALA A 251 -0.39 -6.56 -19.26
CA ALA A 251 0.67 -6.23 -20.21
C ALA A 251 1.57 -5.10 -19.66
N GLU A 252 0.98 -4.08 -19.06
CA GLU A 252 1.69 -2.97 -18.42
C GLU A 252 2.56 -3.46 -17.25
N PHE A 253 2.02 -4.32 -16.37
CA PHE A 253 2.79 -4.92 -15.28
C PHE A 253 3.95 -5.77 -15.81
N LEU A 254 3.69 -6.67 -16.75
CA LEU A 254 4.71 -7.56 -17.32
C LEU A 254 5.85 -6.77 -17.93
N SER A 255 5.56 -5.68 -18.67
CA SER A 255 6.60 -4.84 -19.28
C SER A 255 7.53 -4.20 -18.25
N ALA A 256 6.99 -3.71 -17.12
CA ALA A 256 7.79 -3.16 -16.04
C ALA A 256 8.57 -4.24 -15.29
N ALA A 257 7.95 -5.38 -14.97
CA ALA A 257 8.58 -6.46 -14.25
C ALA A 257 9.75 -7.07 -15.03
N ILE A 258 9.60 -7.30 -16.35
CA ILE A 258 10.71 -7.83 -17.17
C ILE A 258 11.84 -6.82 -17.33
N LEU A 259 11.55 -5.50 -17.41
CA LEU A 259 12.59 -4.47 -17.40
C LEU A 259 13.45 -4.55 -16.13
N MET A 260 12.83 -4.70 -14.97
CA MET A 260 13.54 -4.87 -13.71
C MET A 260 14.45 -6.11 -13.72
N GLN A 261 13.96 -7.24 -14.29
CA GLN A 261 14.79 -8.45 -14.44
C GLN A 261 15.93 -8.29 -15.46
N MET A 262 15.74 -7.47 -16.50
CA MET A 262 16.80 -7.14 -17.46
C MET A 262 17.87 -6.24 -16.84
N CYS A 263 17.50 -5.34 -15.93
CA CYS A 263 18.43 -4.53 -15.14
C CYS A 263 19.22 -5.39 -14.15
N ARG A 264 18.55 -6.28 -13.45
CA ARG A 264 19.17 -7.21 -12.49
C ARG A 264 18.29 -8.44 -12.30
N GLU A 265 18.78 -9.58 -12.73
CA GLU A 265 18.11 -10.86 -12.53
C GLU A 265 17.83 -11.14 -11.03
N GLY A 266 16.64 -11.65 -10.73
CA GLY A 266 16.21 -11.94 -9.36
C GLY A 266 15.79 -10.73 -8.54
N THR A 267 15.59 -9.56 -9.15
CA THR A 267 15.04 -8.40 -8.46
C THR A 267 13.61 -8.68 -7.98
N PRO A 268 13.35 -8.64 -6.64
CA PRO A 268 12.01 -8.85 -6.11
C PRO A 268 11.06 -7.72 -6.54
N THR A 269 9.81 -8.08 -6.78
CA THR A 269 8.77 -7.10 -7.08
C THR A 269 7.42 -7.52 -6.52
N ILE A 270 6.45 -6.61 -6.58
CA ILE A 270 5.04 -6.83 -6.19
C ILE A 270 4.18 -6.55 -7.40
N TYR A 271 3.23 -7.43 -7.68
CA TYR A 271 2.15 -7.14 -8.63
C TYR A 271 1.21 -6.12 -7.97
N ALA A 272 1.61 -4.86 -8.02
CA ALA A 272 0.82 -3.79 -7.41
C ALA A 272 -0.04 -3.07 -8.45
N SER A 273 -1.30 -2.82 -8.09
CA SER A 273 -2.27 -2.21 -8.99
C SER A 273 -3.15 -1.15 -8.30
N LEU A 274 -3.63 -0.24 -9.10
CA LEU A 274 -4.64 0.76 -8.74
C LEU A 274 -5.68 0.81 -9.87
N PRO A 275 -6.40 -0.29 -10.13
CA PRO A 275 -7.41 -0.31 -11.17
C PRO A 275 -8.66 0.43 -10.71
N THR A 276 -9.28 1.16 -11.62
CA THR A 276 -10.54 1.84 -11.37
C THR A 276 -11.48 1.71 -12.54
N VAL A 277 -12.74 2.04 -12.30
CA VAL A 277 -13.74 2.24 -13.36
C VAL A 277 -14.18 3.69 -13.29
N ALA A 278 -14.17 4.39 -14.42
CA ALA A 278 -14.60 5.78 -14.46
C ALA A 278 -16.10 5.90 -14.20
N ASP A 279 -16.51 6.86 -13.39
CA ASP A 279 -17.92 7.25 -13.34
C ASP A 279 -18.25 8.01 -14.62
N MET A 280 -18.93 7.33 -15.56
CA MET A 280 -19.23 7.88 -16.88
C MET A 280 -20.19 9.07 -16.86
N ARG A 281 -20.82 9.39 -15.72
CA ARG A 281 -21.67 10.57 -15.58
C ARG A 281 -20.87 11.85 -15.33
N SER A 282 -19.75 11.73 -14.63
CA SER A 282 -18.92 12.86 -14.17
C SER A 282 -17.50 12.83 -14.74
N GLY A 283 -17.04 11.70 -15.30
CA GLY A 283 -15.66 11.46 -15.66
C GLY A 283 -14.74 11.28 -14.42
N ALA A 284 -15.33 11.15 -13.24
CA ALA A 284 -14.55 11.05 -12.00
C ALA A 284 -13.87 9.70 -11.85
N TYR A 285 -12.73 9.73 -11.16
CA TYR A 285 -12.00 8.56 -10.73
C TYR A 285 -12.73 7.88 -9.57
N ALA A 286 -13.50 6.82 -9.87
CA ALA A 286 -14.35 6.13 -8.89
C ALA A 286 -13.59 5.03 -8.14
N SER A 287 -12.62 5.42 -7.32
CA SER A 287 -11.75 4.47 -6.59
C SER A 287 -12.46 3.65 -5.50
N GLY A 288 -13.61 4.14 -4.99
CA GLY A 288 -14.44 3.46 -3.99
C GLY A 288 -15.48 2.50 -4.59
N GLY A 289 -15.59 2.40 -5.93
CA GLY A 289 -16.53 1.52 -6.59
C GLY A 289 -16.27 0.04 -6.32
N ILE A 290 -17.32 -0.79 -6.24
CA ILE A 290 -17.17 -2.23 -6.01
C ILE A 290 -16.40 -2.92 -7.14
N GLU A 291 -16.45 -2.37 -8.34
CA GLU A 291 -15.72 -2.84 -9.51
C GLU A 291 -14.20 -2.79 -9.28
N CYS A 292 -13.72 -1.80 -8.51
CA CYS A 292 -12.31 -1.74 -8.12
C CYS A 292 -11.93 -2.95 -7.25
N GLY A 293 -12.80 -3.31 -6.29
CA GLY A 293 -12.64 -4.52 -5.50
C GLY A 293 -12.60 -5.79 -6.34
N MET A 294 -13.47 -5.90 -7.34
CA MET A 294 -13.49 -7.02 -8.30
C MET A 294 -12.20 -7.08 -9.13
N LEU A 295 -11.74 -5.95 -9.66
CA LEU A 295 -10.49 -5.88 -10.42
C LEU A 295 -9.28 -6.24 -9.56
N HIS A 296 -9.23 -5.81 -8.30
CA HIS A 296 -8.18 -6.21 -7.37
C HIS A 296 -8.16 -7.72 -7.10
N MET A 297 -9.34 -8.35 -6.94
CA MET A 297 -9.42 -9.81 -6.83
C MET A 297 -8.85 -10.50 -8.07
N ALA A 298 -9.21 -10.03 -9.27
CA ALA A 298 -8.75 -10.61 -10.52
C ALA A 298 -7.25 -10.37 -10.75
N PHE A 299 -6.72 -9.21 -10.42
CA PHE A 299 -5.27 -8.95 -10.46
C PHE A 299 -4.50 -9.81 -9.44
N ALA A 300 -5.07 -10.08 -8.27
CA ALA A 300 -4.47 -11.01 -7.31
C ALA A 300 -4.42 -12.44 -7.89
N GLN A 301 -5.45 -12.88 -8.63
CA GLN A 301 -5.41 -14.17 -9.32
C GLN A 301 -4.32 -14.23 -10.40
N LEU A 302 -4.09 -13.15 -11.16
CA LEU A 302 -2.98 -13.06 -12.10
C LEU A 302 -1.61 -13.07 -11.39
N ALA A 303 -1.49 -12.39 -10.26
CA ALA A 303 -0.27 -12.41 -9.45
C ALA A 303 0.03 -13.85 -8.96
N HIS A 304 -0.98 -14.56 -8.48
CA HIS A 304 -0.84 -15.98 -8.08
C HIS A 304 -0.45 -16.88 -9.26
N PHE A 305 -1.01 -16.65 -10.45
CA PHE A 305 -0.63 -17.37 -11.67
C PHE A 305 0.85 -17.18 -12.02
N TYR A 306 1.42 -15.99 -11.73
CA TYR A 306 2.85 -15.71 -11.89
C TYR A 306 3.69 -16.10 -10.68
N ASN A 307 3.09 -16.51 -9.58
CA ASN A 307 3.75 -16.77 -8.30
C ASN A 307 4.52 -15.53 -7.79
N VAL A 308 3.88 -14.36 -7.84
CA VAL A 308 4.42 -13.06 -7.42
C VAL A 308 3.52 -12.50 -6.32
N PRO A 309 4.08 -11.84 -5.28
CA PRO A 309 3.26 -11.17 -4.26
C PRO A 309 2.33 -10.13 -4.88
N SER A 310 1.11 -10.02 -4.36
CA SER A 310 0.07 -9.14 -4.89
C SER A 310 -0.31 -8.02 -3.94
N GLY A 311 -0.78 -6.92 -4.50
CA GLY A 311 -1.29 -5.83 -3.68
C GLY A 311 -1.71 -4.61 -4.50
N GLY A 312 -1.95 -3.53 -3.80
CA GLY A 312 -2.30 -2.27 -4.45
C GLY A 312 -3.14 -1.37 -3.55
N TYR A 313 -3.78 -0.41 -4.17
CA TYR A 313 -4.61 0.57 -3.49
C TYR A 313 -6.03 0.03 -3.23
N ILE A 314 -6.11 -1.00 -2.38
CA ILE A 314 -7.34 -1.72 -2.03
C ILE A 314 -7.97 -1.09 -0.80
N GLY A 315 -9.22 -0.62 -0.90
CA GLY A 315 -9.95 -0.02 0.23
C GLY A 315 -10.03 1.50 0.18
N LEU A 316 -9.79 2.11 -0.97
CA LEU A 316 -10.00 3.54 -1.16
C LEU A 316 -11.47 3.93 -1.10
N THR A 317 -11.73 5.20 -0.84
CA THR A 317 -13.08 5.78 -0.84
C THR A 317 -13.13 7.09 -1.62
N ASN A 318 -14.26 7.36 -2.26
CA ASN A 318 -14.57 8.66 -2.85
C ASN A 318 -15.25 9.62 -1.87
N SER A 319 -15.61 9.16 -0.67
CA SER A 319 -16.19 10.02 0.35
C SER A 319 -15.22 11.14 0.76
N LYS A 320 -15.75 12.32 1.03
CA LYS A 320 -15.03 13.49 1.53
C LYS A 320 -15.06 13.57 3.05
N LEU A 321 -15.76 12.65 3.68
CA LEU A 321 -15.96 12.58 5.13
C LEU A 321 -15.84 11.14 5.61
N ASN A 322 -15.63 10.95 6.91
CA ASN A 322 -15.72 9.65 7.57
C ASN A 322 -17.19 9.31 7.89
N ASP A 323 -17.97 9.11 6.85
CA ASP A 323 -19.40 8.78 6.90
C ASP A 323 -19.67 7.31 6.51
N ALA A 324 -20.93 6.99 6.29
CA ALA A 324 -21.33 5.65 5.86
C ALA A 324 -20.70 5.25 4.53
N GLN A 325 -20.54 6.22 3.57
CA GLN A 325 -19.90 5.96 2.28
C GLN A 325 -18.45 5.53 2.48
N SER A 326 -17.69 6.27 3.25
CA SER A 326 -16.30 5.90 3.58
C SER A 326 -16.22 4.49 4.17
N GLY A 327 -17.14 4.16 5.08
CA GLY A 327 -17.17 2.86 5.73
C GLY A 327 -17.48 1.69 4.78
N TYR A 328 -18.52 1.80 3.94
CA TYR A 328 -18.89 0.67 3.06
C TYR A 328 -17.95 0.53 1.86
N GLU A 329 -17.46 1.62 1.26
CA GLU A 329 -16.50 1.55 0.15
C GLU A 329 -15.19 0.89 0.60
N THR A 330 -14.62 1.35 1.71
CA THR A 330 -13.40 0.73 2.29
C THR A 330 -13.67 -0.71 2.69
N GLY A 331 -14.73 -0.96 3.48
CA GLY A 331 -15.02 -2.29 4.02
C GLY A 331 -15.23 -3.35 2.94
N MET A 332 -16.04 -3.05 1.91
CA MET A 332 -16.31 -3.97 0.81
C MET A 332 -15.05 -4.26 -0.02
N SER A 333 -14.27 -3.22 -0.33
CA SER A 333 -13.06 -3.35 -1.13
C SER A 333 -11.97 -4.18 -0.42
N VAL A 334 -11.71 -3.92 0.88
CA VAL A 334 -10.69 -4.68 1.62
C VAL A 334 -11.10 -6.14 1.84
N VAL A 335 -12.39 -6.42 2.04
CA VAL A 335 -12.89 -7.80 2.14
C VAL A 335 -12.75 -8.51 0.79
N ALA A 336 -13.09 -7.86 -0.33
CA ALA A 336 -12.89 -8.42 -1.66
C ALA A 336 -11.40 -8.73 -1.90
N GLY A 337 -10.50 -7.79 -1.64
CA GLY A 337 -9.05 -8.00 -1.76
C GLY A 337 -8.55 -9.16 -0.91
N LEU A 338 -8.99 -9.28 0.36
CA LEU A 338 -8.61 -10.38 1.23
C LEU A 338 -9.09 -11.74 0.68
N LEU A 339 -10.34 -11.80 0.24
CA LEU A 339 -10.90 -13.04 -0.33
C LEU A 339 -10.20 -13.41 -1.63
N GLY A 340 -9.80 -12.44 -2.45
CA GLY A 340 -8.99 -12.65 -3.64
C GLY A 340 -7.55 -13.03 -3.37
N GLY A 341 -7.09 -12.94 -2.12
CA GLY A 341 -5.74 -13.33 -1.72
C GLY A 341 -4.68 -12.24 -1.89
N ALA A 342 -5.07 -10.96 -1.89
CA ALA A 342 -4.12 -9.87 -1.90
C ALA A 342 -3.28 -9.85 -0.60
N ASP A 343 -1.99 -9.58 -0.74
CA ASP A 343 -1.01 -9.55 0.36
C ASP A 343 -0.86 -8.15 0.97
N MET A 344 -1.01 -7.09 0.15
CA MET A 344 -0.72 -5.71 0.52
C MET A 344 -1.89 -4.77 0.16
N PHE A 345 -2.25 -3.90 1.11
CA PHE A 345 -3.39 -2.98 1.04
C PHE A 345 -2.93 -1.54 1.32
N ASN A 346 -2.90 -0.70 0.28
CA ASN A 346 -2.46 0.70 0.39
C ASN A 346 -3.69 1.61 0.51
N THR A 347 -4.28 1.70 1.68
CA THR A 347 -5.53 2.47 1.87
C THR A 347 -5.47 3.43 3.05
N GLY A 348 -4.64 3.14 4.05
CA GLY A 348 -4.78 3.76 5.36
C GLY A 348 -4.74 5.29 5.37
N GLY A 349 -5.80 5.89 5.91
CA GLY A 349 -5.90 7.31 6.22
C GLY A 349 -6.36 8.22 5.07
N LEU A 350 -6.66 7.69 3.88
CA LEU A 350 -7.06 8.54 2.75
C LEU A 350 -8.58 8.55 2.51
N ILE A 351 -9.08 9.73 2.18
CA ILE A 351 -10.42 10.03 1.68
C ILE A 351 -10.32 10.79 0.34
N ASP A 352 -11.47 11.13 -0.26
CA ASP A 352 -11.58 11.86 -1.54
C ASP A 352 -10.65 11.30 -2.64
N ALA A 353 -10.72 10.00 -2.87
CA ALA A 353 -9.99 9.35 -3.96
C ALA A 353 -8.48 9.67 -3.95
N LEU A 354 -7.81 9.50 -2.81
CA LEU A 354 -6.36 9.73 -2.57
C LEU A 354 -5.96 11.21 -2.36
N LYS A 355 -6.87 12.16 -2.39
CA LYS A 355 -6.48 13.58 -2.34
C LYS A 355 -6.25 14.10 -0.94
N THR A 356 -6.92 13.56 0.07
CA THR A 356 -6.94 14.12 1.41
C THR A 356 -6.63 13.06 2.45
N PHE A 357 -5.69 13.35 3.36
CA PHE A 357 -5.43 12.53 4.53
C PHE A 357 -6.30 12.97 5.70
N ASP A 358 -6.80 12.01 6.49
CA ASP A 358 -7.59 12.27 7.69
C ASP A 358 -7.09 11.36 8.84
N PHE A 359 -6.77 11.96 9.98
CA PHE A 359 -6.26 11.24 11.15
C PHE A 359 -7.28 10.27 11.74
N ALA A 360 -8.57 10.64 11.74
CA ALA A 360 -9.62 9.74 12.20
C ALA A 360 -9.76 8.54 11.26
N LYS A 361 -9.69 8.78 9.93
CA LYS A 361 -9.70 7.70 8.93
C LYS A 361 -8.55 6.72 9.17
N ALA A 362 -7.35 7.21 9.44
CA ALA A 362 -6.20 6.35 9.72
C ALA A 362 -6.44 5.44 10.94
N VAL A 363 -7.08 5.94 11.99
CA VAL A 363 -7.43 5.16 13.19
C VAL A 363 -8.58 4.19 12.92
N ILE A 364 -9.55 4.58 12.08
CA ILE A 364 -10.65 3.69 11.65
C ILE A 364 -10.10 2.54 10.82
N ASP A 365 -9.19 2.81 9.90
CA ASP A 365 -8.56 1.80 9.06
C ASP A 365 -7.70 0.81 9.86
N ASP A 366 -7.03 1.25 10.94
CA ASP A 366 -6.35 0.35 11.89
C ASP A 366 -7.32 -0.68 12.48
N GLU A 367 -8.55 -0.27 12.85
CA GLU A 367 -9.55 -1.19 13.36
C GLU A 367 -10.13 -2.09 12.26
N VAL A 368 -10.43 -1.56 11.08
CA VAL A 368 -10.87 -2.35 9.92
C VAL A 368 -9.85 -3.45 9.60
N PHE A 369 -8.55 -3.12 9.64
CA PHE A 369 -7.49 -4.10 9.41
C PHE A 369 -7.33 -5.10 10.56
N THR A 370 -7.60 -4.71 11.79
CA THR A 370 -7.68 -5.67 12.91
C THR A 370 -8.76 -6.72 12.63
N MET A 371 -9.93 -6.29 12.12
CA MET A 371 -11.01 -7.21 11.72
C MET A 371 -10.59 -8.08 10.52
N LEU A 372 -9.92 -7.50 9.52
CA LEU A 372 -9.44 -8.19 8.33
C LEU A 372 -8.42 -9.29 8.69
N LYS A 373 -7.45 -8.99 9.56
CA LYS A 373 -6.47 -9.94 10.09
C LYS A 373 -7.15 -11.08 10.86
N ARG A 374 -8.23 -10.78 11.61
CA ARG A 374 -9.04 -11.83 12.25
C ARG A 374 -9.75 -12.71 11.23
N MET A 375 -10.30 -12.12 10.16
CA MET A 375 -10.97 -12.87 9.09
C MET A 375 -9.98 -13.79 8.36
N LYS A 376 -8.78 -13.33 8.06
CA LYS A 376 -7.70 -14.12 7.43
C LYS A 376 -7.34 -15.35 8.25
N ARG A 377 -7.30 -15.23 9.58
CA ARG A 377 -7.02 -16.34 10.48
C ARG A 377 -8.03 -17.49 10.35
N GLY A 378 -9.28 -17.18 9.93
CA GLY A 378 -10.32 -18.17 9.73
C GLY A 378 -10.94 -18.67 11.04
N ILE A 379 -11.52 -19.85 10.99
CA ILE A 379 -12.16 -20.55 12.10
C ILE A 379 -11.24 -21.70 12.52
N ASN A 380 -10.92 -21.75 13.82
CA ASN A 380 -10.21 -22.90 14.37
C ASN A 380 -11.11 -24.11 14.31
N PHE A 381 -10.55 -25.26 13.92
CA PHE A 381 -11.31 -26.49 13.79
C PHE A 381 -10.53 -27.68 14.41
N SER A 382 -10.98 -28.11 15.55
CA SER A 382 -10.49 -29.32 16.24
C SER A 382 -11.64 -29.94 17.02
N GLU A 383 -11.47 -31.14 17.57
CA GLU A 383 -12.46 -31.76 18.47
C GLU A 383 -12.70 -30.88 19.71
N GLU A 384 -11.66 -30.23 20.25
CA GLU A 384 -11.80 -29.27 21.34
C GLU A 384 -12.63 -28.02 20.92
N ASP A 385 -12.44 -27.55 19.68
CA ASP A 385 -13.16 -26.36 19.18
C ASP A 385 -14.64 -26.67 18.88
N LEU A 386 -14.99 -27.91 18.54
CA LEU A 386 -16.38 -28.38 18.42
C LEU A 386 -17.12 -28.32 19.77
N ALA A 387 -16.42 -28.40 20.88
CA ALA A 387 -16.91 -28.21 22.24
C ALA A 387 -18.16 -29.06 22.62
N LEU A 388 -18.30 -30.27 22.10
CA LEU A 388 -19.46 -31.12 22.30
C LEU A 388 -19.74 -31.44 23.78
N GLU A 389 -18.70 -31.67 24.58
CA GLU A 389 -18.83 -31.89 26.02
C GLU A 389 -19.36 -30.65 26.75
N VAL A 390 -18.93 -29.45 26.36
CA VAL A 390 -19.37 -28.18 26.92
C VAL A 390 -20.86 -27.96 26.57
N ILE A 391 -21.27 -28.27 25.35
CA ILE A 391 -22.66 -28.20 24.90
C ILE A 391 -23.51 -29.16 25.74
N ALA A 392 -23.06 -30.41 25.95
CA ALA A 392 -23.76 -31.41 26.76
C ALA A 392 -23.88 -31.00 28.22
N GLN A 393 -22.87 -30.35 28.81
CA GLN A 393 -22.88 -29.85 30.19
C GLN A 393 -23.83 -28.69 30.39
N VAL A 394 -23.87 -27.73 29.46
CA VAL A 394 -24.73 -26.54 29.53
C VAL A 394 -26.20 -26.88 29.34
N LYS A 395 -26.50 -27.87 28.52
CA LYS A 395 -27.88 -28.35 28.22
C LYS A 395 -28.78 -27.32 27.55
N PRO A 396 -29.89 -27.72 26.93
CA PRO A 396 -30.88 -26.80 26.37
C PRO A 396 -31.45 -25.83 27.43
N GLY A 397 -31.47 -24.53 27.07
CA GLY A 397 -31.90 -23.43 27.95
C GLY A 397 -30.85 -22.93 28.93
N GLY A 398 -29.66 -23.53 28.99
CA GLY A 398 -28.56 -23.08 29.84
C GLY A 398 -27.79 -21.86 29.25
N SER A 399 -26.73 -21.40 29.95
CA SER A 399 -25.92 -20.26 29.56
C SER A 399 -24.43 -20.63 29.49
N PHE A 400 -23.78 -20.29 28.40
CA PHE A 400 -22.35 -20.45 28.23
C PHE A 400 -21.53 -19.32 28.86
N LEU A 401 -22.17 -18.23 29.32
CA LEU A 401 -21.46 -17.00 29.73
C LEU A 401 -20.40 -17.26 30.80
N MET A 402 -20.67 -18.08 31.77
CA MET A 402 -19.76 -18.41 32.87
C MET A 402 -18.98 -19.72 32.65
N SER A 403 -19.12 -20.33 31.47
CA SER A 403 -18.40 -21.55 31.16
C SER A 403 -16.86 -21.28 31.11
N PRO A 404 -16.02 -22.16 31.67
CA PRO A 404 -14.56 -22.08 31.54
C PRO A 404 -14.12 -22.04 30.08
N HIS A 405 -14.82 -22.71 29.18
CA HIS A 405 -14.58 -22.68 27.75
C HIS A 405 -14.76 -21.26 27.19
N THR A 406 -15.82 -20.56 27.55
CA THR A 406 -16.06 -19.17 27.12
C THR A 406 -14.95 -18.25 27.60
N VAL A 407 -14.53 -18.35 28.87
CA VAL A 407 -13.46 -17.54 29.45
C VAL A 407 -12.13 -17.80 28.74
N LYS A 408 -11.83 -19.07 28.43
CA LYS A 408 -10.61 -19.47 27.70
C LYS A 408 -10.60 -18.92 26.27
N ARG A 409 -11.73 -18.99 25.56
CA ARG A 409 -11.83 -18.70 24.12
C ARG A 409 -12.20 -17.24 23.79
N MET A 410 -12.81 -16.50 24.70
CA MET A 410 -13.33 -15.15 24.42
C MET A 410 -12.29 -14.19 23.82
N LYS A 411 -11.00 -14.34 24.18
CA LYS A 411 -9.94 -13.47 23.68
C LYS A 411 -9.35 -13.93 22.36
N THR A 412 -9.56 -15.19 21.98
CA THR A 412 -9.02 -15.75 20.74
C THR A 412 -10.07 -15.82 19.64
N GLU A 413 -11.34 -16.06 19.97
CA GLU A 413 -12.42 -16.18 18.98
C GLU A 413 -13.06 -14.83 18.64
N ALA A 414 -13.20 -13.93 19.60
CA ALA A 414 -13.77 -12.61 19.39
C ALA A 414 -12.70 -11.52 19.31
N ILE A 415 -12.96 -10.51 18.50
CA ILE A 415 -12.19 -9.25 18.52
C ILE A 415 -12.84 -8.31 19.53
N LEU A 416 -12.05 -7.81 20.47
CA LEU A 416 -12.43 -6.69 21.30
C LEU A 416 -12.09 -5.40 20.56
N THR A 417 -13.05 -4.88 19.83
CA THR A 417 -12.91 -3.62 19.08
C THR A 417 -12.69 -2.44 20.02
N LYS A 418 -11.94 -1.44 19.56
CA LYS A 418 -11.62 -0.24 20.35
C LYS A 418 -12.44 0.97 19.94
N LEU A 419 -12.90 1.01 18.70
CA LEU A 419 -13.72 2.10 18.15
C LEU A 419 -15.16 1.72 18.00
N SER A 420 -15.45 0.47 17.59
CA SER A 420 -16.83 0.01 17.41
C SER A 420 -17.54 -0.06 18.74
N ASP A 421 -18.63 0.69 18.90
CA ASP A 421 -19.50 0.62 20.07
C ASP A 421 -20.43 -0.60 19.98
N ARG A 422 -20.56 -1.33 21.06
CA ARG A 422 -21.42 -2.52 21.20
C ARG A 422 -22.26 -2.47 22.47
N GLU A 423 -22.32 -1.31 23.13
CA GLU A 423 -23.06 -1.12 24.37
C GLU A 423 -24.54 -0.90 24.10
N ALA A 424 -25.35 -1.04 25.13
CA ALA A 424 -26.76 -0.67 25.06
C ALA A 424 -26.90 0.84 24.81
N ARG A 425 -27.88 1.25 24.02
CA ARG A 425 -28.13 2.64 23.65
C ARG A 425 -28.08 3.61 24.83
N SER A 426 -28.74 3.24 25.95
CA SER A 426 -28.76 4.06 27.15
C SER A 426 -27.40 4.27 27.81
N ILE A 427 -26.45 3.34 27.64
CA ILE A 427 -25.08 3.46 28.12
C ILE A 427 -24.29 4.37 27.19
N TRP A 428 -24.40 4.17 25.86
CA TRP A 428 -23.78 5.01 24.84
C TRP A 428 -24.23 6.49 25.00
N GLU A 429 -25.52 6.75 25.21
CA GLU A 429 -26.03 8.09 25.44
C GLU A 429 -25.44 8.72 26.71
N LYS A 430 -25.35 7.98 27.83
CA LYS A 430 -24.72 8.44 29.08
C LYS A 430 -23.23 8.74 28.92
N LYS A 431 -22.55 8.10 27.98
CA LYS A 431 -21.12 8.31 27.64
C LYS A 431 -20.90 9.45 26.64
N GLY A 432 -21.93 10.22 26.31
CA GLY A 432 -21.83 11.39 25.43
C GLY A 432 -22.17 11.11 23.96
N ALA A 433 -22.78 9.98 23.64
CA ALA A 433 -23.33 9.64 22.31
C ALA A 433 -22.33 9.88 21.15
N SER A 434 -21.03 9.62 21.38
CA SER A 434 -19.98 9.89 20.39
C SER A 434 -20.09 8.94 19.19
N ASP A 435 -19.90 9.47 17.99
CA ASP A 435 -19.79 8.67 16.77
C ASP A 435 -18.39 8.06 16.61
N THR A 436 -18.19 7.30 15.55
CA THR A 436 -16.90 6.62 15.29
C THR A 436 -15.77 7.61 14.98
N HIS A 437 -16.09 8.70 14.26
CA HIS A 437 -15.12 9.74 13.94
C HIS A 437 -14.58 10.42 15.21
N ALA A 438 -15.48 10.83 16.12
CA ALA A 438 -15.10 11.45 17.39
C ALA A 438 -14.24 10.54 18.26
N ARG A 439 -14.59 9.24 18.35
CA ARG A 439 -13.77 8.25 19.07
C ARG A 439 -12.40 8.03 18.44
N ALA A 440 -12.32 8.02 17.10
CA ALA A 440 -11.08 7.89 16.37
C ALA A 440 -10.17 9.12 16.58
N MET A 441 -10.71 10.34 16.49
CA MET A 441 -9.96 11.56 16.77
C MET A 441 -9.47 11.62 18.22
N LYS A 442 -10.31 11.20 19.18
CA LYS A 442 -9.86 11.10 20.57
C LYS A 442 -8.65 10.16 20.68
N ARG A 443 -8.68 8.99 20.04
CA ARG A 443 -7.55 8.04 20.05
C ARG A 443 -6.32 8.62 19.38
N ALA A 444 -6.45 9.34 18.26
CA ALA A 444 -5.34 10.03 17.61
C ALA A 444 -4.71 11.07 18.56
N ASN A 445 -5.52 11.90 19.21
CA ASN A 445 -5.06 12.89 20.18
C ASN A 445 -4.38 12.23 21.40
N ASP A 446 -4.89 11.11 21.91
CA ASP A 446 -4.27 10.35 22.99
C ASP A 446 -2.88 9.81 22.59
N ILE A 447 -2.63 9.54 21.29
CA ILE A 447 -1.33 9.16 20.75
C ILE A 447 -0.42 10.39 20.63
N PHE A 448 -0.91 11.50 20.08
CA PHE A 448 -0.11 12.73 19.93
C PHE A 448 0.36 13.31 21.25
N ALA A 449 -0.38 13.08 22.34
CA ALA A 449 0.02 13.50 23.69
C ALA A 449 1.20 12.70 24.27
N LYS A 450 1.58 11.57 23.62
CA LYS A 450 2.70 10.74 24.03
C LYS A 450 3.99 11.19 23.35
N ALA A 451 5.10 11.19 24.11
CA ALA A 451 6.42 11.39 23.55
C ALA A 451 6.76 10.28 22.54
N SER A 452 7.37 10.64 21.43
CA SER A 452 7.86 9.66 20.45
C SER A 452 9.11 8.95 21.02
N THR A 453 9.17 7.63 20.84
CA THR A 453 10.32 6.80 21.20
C THR A 453 11.20 6.47 19.99
N THR A 454 10.92 7.04 18.83
CA THR A 454 11.54 6.67 17.55
C THR A 454 12.55 7.69 17.05
N VAL A 455 12.74 8.80 17.74
CA VAL A 455 13.69 9.87 17.37
C VAL A 455 15.11 9.32 17.18
N PHE A 456 15.86 9.95 16.30
CA PHE A 456 17.26 9.60 16.08
C PHE A 456 18.10 9.88 17.35
N SER A 457 19.19 9.13 17.52
CA SER A 457 20.21 9.49 18.52
C SER A 457 20.88 10.82 18.14
N ASP A 458 21.47 11.49 19.12
CA ASP A 458 22.20 12.75 18.89
C ASP A 458 23.31 12.60 17.84
N GLU A 459 23.96 11.43 17.79
CA GLU A 459 24.99 11.11 16.80
C GLU A 459 24.41 11.03 15.37
N VAL A 460 23.27 10.37 15.20
CA VAL A 460 22.58 10.27 13.89
C VAL A 460 22.09 11.65 13.47
N GLU A 461 21.49 12.40 14.39
CA GLU A 461 21.00 13.76 14.11
C GLU A 461 22.16 14.68 13.71
N ALA A 462 23.31 14.60 14.38
CA ALA A 462 24.51 15.37 14.05
C ALA A 462 25.03 15.05 12.64
N ARG A 463 25.06 13.77 12.23
CA ARG A 463 25.44 13.39 10.86
C ARG A 463 24.48 13.97 9.82
N ILE A 464 23.18 13.87 10.07
CA ILE A 464 22.17 14.43 9.16
C ILE A 464 22.35 15.94 9.03
N ARG A 465 22.50 16.65 10.15
CA ARG A 465 22.65 18.11 10.19
C ARG A 465 23.95 18.61 9.57
N ALA A 466 25.00 17.81 9.60
CA ALA A 466 26.27 18.16 8.94
C ALA A 466 26.10 18.24 7.40
N GLU A 467 25.22 17.42 6.82
CA GLU A 467 24.97 17.40 5.37
C GLU A 467 23.74 18.25 4.99
N TYR A 468 22.72 18.27 5.84
CA TYR A 468 21.42 18.94 5.60
C TYR A 468 21.04 19.83 6.79
N PRO A 469 21.69 21.00 6.98
CA PRO A 469 21.45 21.87 8.14
C PRO A 469 20.03 22.40 8.23
N ASP A 470 19.38 22.66 7.10
CA ASP A 470 18.08 23.31 7.01
C ASP A 470 16.89 22.35 6.90
N LEU A 471 17.10 21.03 7.07
CA LEU A 471 16.01 20.07 7.04
C LEU A 471 14.98 20.36 8.12
N ILE A 472 13.71 20.39 7.72
CA ILE A 472 12.57 20.56 8.62
C ILE A 472 12.25 19.22 9.25
N PRO A 473 12.40 19.06 10.60
CA PRO A 473 12.13 17.77 11.26
C PRO A 473 10.63 17.48 11.43
N GLY A 474 9.78 18.48 11.26
CA GLY A 474 8.40 18.46 11.67
C GLY A 474 8.21 18.49 13.19
N VAL A 475 7.07 18.96 13.67
CA VAL A 475 6.69 19.06 15.07
C VAL A 475 5.52 18.14 15.37
N LEU A 476 5.63 17.33 16.44
CA LEU A 476 4.55 16.42 16.86
C LEU A 476 3.44 17.15 17.61
N GLU A 477 3.79 18.21 18.32
CA GLU A 477 2.83 18.97 19.10
C GLU A 477 1.71 19.51 18.21
N MET A 478 0.48 19.33 18.70
CA MET A 478 -0.67 19.90 18.02
C MET A 478 -0.64 21.43 18.15
N PRO A 479 -0.96 22.18 17.09
CA PRO A 479 -1.12 23.62 17.20
C PRO A 479 -2.14 23.94 18.30
N LYS A 480 -1.87 25.01 19.07
CA LYS A 480 -2.77 25.45 20.16
C LYS A 480 -3.96 26.22 19.61
#